data_032d33f164778d76e82ec2be1253fc22
#
_entry.id   032d33f164778d76e82ec2be1253fc22
#
_cell.length_a   1.000
_cell.length_b   1.000
_cell.length_c   1.000
_cell.angle_alpha   90.00
_cell.angle_beta   90.00
_cell.angle_gamma   90.00
#
_symmetry.space_group_name_H-M   'P 1'
#
loop_
_entity.id
_entity.type
_entity.pdbx_description
1 polymer ?
#
loop_
_entity_poly.entity_id
_entity_poly.type
_entity_poly.pdbx_seq_one_letter_code
_entity_poly.pdbx_strand_id
1 'polypeptide(L)'
;GAVEVKPLKTYAIGDIHGAYKALIQCFERSKFDYKKDRLIVMGDVCDGYPDVKQCIDELLKVKHCDLVIGNHDMWALDWALRGDKPEIWTSQGGDRTMVSYNGGPMPQAHIDFLKSGQLWIERDEQVFVHGGFNPDISLSSHSAQALVWDRRLLDMAWKMQVDGRKCKLGRYKDIFVGHTTTELYNTLQPIHVCNVWNIDTGAGWSGKLTIMDVDTKEYWQSDLTPDLYGGTPDSL
;
A
#
# COMPACT_ATOMS: atom_id res chain seq x y z
N GLY A 1 34.90 -5.87 7.44
CA GLY A 1 33.60 -6.08 6.81
C GLY A 1 33.00 -4.77 6.32
N ALA A 2 32.17 -4.84 5.29
CA ALA A 2 31.49 -3.66 4.80
C ALA A 2 30.56 -3.08 5.91
N VAL A 3 30.66 -1.77 6.14
CA VAL A 3 29.74 -1.08 7.04
C VAL A 3 28.41 -0.95 6.33
N GLU A 4 27.35 -1.55 6.89
CA GLU A 4 26.01 -1.40 6.37
C GLU A 4 25.54 0.03 6.63
N VAL A 5 25.23 0.75 5.56
CA VAL A 5 24.76 2.13 5.65
C VAL A 5 23.26 2.10 5.95
N LYS A 6 22.86 2.65 7.10
CA LYS A 6 21.44 2.78 7.45
C LYS A 6 20.76 3.77 6.51
N PRO A 7 19.49 3.52 6.13
CA PRO A 7 18.68 4.49 5.39
C PRO A 7 18.60 5.83 6.12
N LEU A 8 18.60 6.94 5.38
CA LEU A 8 18.50 8.29 5.94
C LEU A 8 17.09 8.56 6.46
N LYS A 9 16.09 8.26 5.66
CA LYS A 9 14.67 8.44 6.00
C LYS A 9 13.91 7.17 5.64
N THR A 10 12.79 6.98 6.31
CA THR A 10 11.85 5.90 6.00
C THR A 10 10.52 6.49 5.60
N TYR A 11 10.07 6.11 4.42
CA TYR A 11 8.77 6.51 3.87
C TYR A 11 7.85 5.30 3.76
N ALA A 12 6.55 5.55 3.90
CA ALA A 12 5.51 4.60 3.52
C ALA A 12 4.72 5.17 2.35
N ILE A 13 4.34 4.32 1.41
CA ILE A 13 3.48 4.71 0.29
C ILE A 13 2.21 3.87 0.29
N GLY A 14 1.08 4.53 0.10
CA GLY A 14 -0.24 3.88 0.09
C GLY A 14 -0.49 3.03 -1.14
N ASP A 15 -1.69 2.47 -1.20
CA ASP A 15 -2.14 1.60 -2.30
C ASP A 15 -1.93 2.27 -3.65
N ILE A 16 -1.13 1.67 -4.53
CA ILE A 16 -0.72 2.27 -5.81
C ILE A 16 -1.68 1.90 -6.95
N HIS A 17 -2.14 0.65 -6.96
CA HIS A 17 -3.10 0.14 -7.94
C HIS A 17 -2.75 0.49 -9.39
N GLY A 18 -1.51 0.22 -9.79
CA GLY A 18 -1.06 0.40 -11.17
C GLY A 18 -0.95 1.86 -11.62
N ALA A 19 -1.06 2.83 -10.72
CA ALA A 19 -1.00 4.25 -11.04
C ALA A 19 0.46 4.75 -11.10
N TYR A 20 1.21 4.31 -12.09
CA TYR A 20 2.62 4.65 -12.28
C TYR A 20 2.87 6.17 -12.33
N LYS A 21 2.01 6.92 -13.05
CA LYS A 21 2.15 8.37 -13.15
C LYS A 21 2.06 9.05 -11.77
N ALA A 22 1.20 8.52 -10.91
CA ALA A 22 1.06 8.99 -9.53
C ALA A 22 2.28 8.62 -8.69
N LEU A 23 2.82 7.41 -8.85
CA LEU A 23 4.02 6.95 -8.17
C LEU A 23 5.20 7.88 -8.45
N ILE A 24 5.43 8.23 -9.72
CA ILE A 24 6.50 9.14 -10.13
C ILE A 24 6.32 10.52 -9.50
N GLN A 25 5.10 11.07 -9.51
CA GLN A 25 4.84 12.36 -8.86
C GLN A 25 5.14 12.33 -7.36
N CYS A 26 4.77 11.25 -6.67
CA CYS A 26 5.07 11.11 -5.24
C CYS A 26 6.57 11.09 -4.96
N PHE A 27 7.35 10.36 -5.76
CA PHE A 27 8.80 10.33 -5.62
C PHE A 27 9.44 11.69 -5.89
N GLU A 28 9.00 12.40 -6.91
CA GLU A 28 9.51 13.73 -7.25
C GLU A 28 9.16 14.76 -6.16
N ARG A 29 7.90 14.81 -5.74
CA ARG A 29 7.41 15.80 -4.78
C ARG A 29 8.00 15.61 -3.38
N SER A 30 8.18 14.35 -2.95
CA SER A 30 8.80 14.04 -1.66
C SER A 30 10.33 14.13 -1.68
N LYS A 31 10.93 14.22 -2.87
CA LYS A 31 12.38 14.13 -3.06
C LYS A 31 12.95 12.83 -2.52
N PHE A 32 12.19 11.75 -2.63
CA PHE A 32 12.61 10.42 -2.21
C PHE A 32 13.94 10.05 -2.89
N ASP A 33 14.92 9.64 -2.09
CA ASP A 33 16.22 9.21 -2.60
C ASP A 33 16.24 7.69 -2.78
N TYR A 34 16.26 7.23 -4.02
CA TYR A 34 16.23 5.81 -4.39
C TYR A 34 17.36 4.98 -3.79
N LYS A 35 18.50 5.63 -3.48
CA LYS A 35 19.68 4.93 -2.96
C LYS A 35 19.80 5.00 -1.44
N LYS A 36 19.33 6.08 -0.84
CA LYS A 36 19.57 6.38 0.56
C LYS A 36 18.37 6.16 1.46
N ASP A 37 17.16 6.38 0.95
CA ASP A 37 15.95 6.28 1.75
C ASP A 37 15.36 4.87 1.70
N ARG A 38 14.60 4.50 2.73
CA ARG A 38 13.83 3.28 2.77
C ARG A 38 12.39 3.56 2.35
N LEU A 39 11.84 2.66 1.55
CA LEU A 39 10.43 2.70 1.19
C LEU A 39 9.73 1.45 1.72
N ILE A 40 8.65 1.65 2.47
CA ILE A 40 7.72 0.60 2.86
C ILE A 40 6.47 0.77 1.99
N VAL A 41 6.24 -0.19 1.10
CA VAL A 41 5.08 -0.21 0.22
C VAL A 41 3.93 -0.90 0.96
N MET A 42 2.81 -0.20 1.13
CA MET A 42 1.70 -0.67 1.97
C MET A 42 0.81 -1.74 1.34
N GLY A 43 1.19 -2.23 0.17
CA GLY A 43 0.44 -3.25 -0.55
C GLY A 43 -0.51 -2.68 -1.58
N ASP A 44 -1.17 -3.58 -2.31
CA ASP A 44 -2.03 -3.25 -3.44
C ASP A 44 -1.32 -2.39 -4.49
N VAL A 45 -0.17 -2.87 -4.93
CA VAL A 45 0.54 -2.35 -6.10
C VAL A 45 -0.20 -2.72 -7.39
N CYS A 46 -0.80 -3.92 -7.39
CA CYS A 46 -1.47 -4.52 -8.52
C CYS A 46 -2.95 -4.13 -8.59
N ASP A 47 -3.52 -4.29 -9.76
CA ASP A 47 -4.92 -4.12 -10.11
C ASP A 47 -5.36 -2.64 -10.11
N GLY A 48 -6.25 -2.29 -11.00
CA GLY A 48 -6.80 -0.94 -11.07
C GLY A 48 -6.35 -0.20 -12.33
N TYR A 49 -5.40 0.72 -12.23
CA TYR A 49 -4.85 1.41 -13.41
C TYR A 49 -3.92 0.47 -14.20
N PRO A 50 -3.69 0.74 -15.51
CA PRO A 50 -3.07 -0.24 -16.40
C PRO A 50 -1.54 -0.35 -16.33
N ASP A 51 -0.88 0.41 -15.45
CA ASP A 51 0.58 0.49 -15.43
C ASP A 51 1.21 -0.32 -14.27
N VAL A 52 0.64 -1.50 -13.96
CA VAL A 52 1.15 -2.36 -12.89
C VAL A 52 2.60 -2.78 -13.12
N LYS A 53 2.93 -3.21 -14.34
CA LYS A 53 4.29 -3.61 -14.71
C LYS A 53 5.27 -2.46 -14.48
N GLN A 54 4.93 -1.27 -14.93
CA GLN A 54 5.75 -0.06 -14.78
C GLN A 54 5.95 0.30 -13.31
N CYS A 55 4.92 0.14 -12.48
CA CYS A 55 5.02 0.36 -11.04
C CYS A 55 6.07 -0.56 -10.40
N ILE A 56 6.01 -1.86 -10.69
CA ILE A 56 6.97 -2.81 -10.12
C ILE A 56 8.38 -2.55 -10.67
N ASP A 57 8.52 -2.26 -11.95
CA ASP A 57 9.81 -1.87 -12.53
C ASP A 57 10.43 -0.68 -11.77
N GLU A 58 9.63 0.32 -11.42
CA GLU A 58 10.11 1.49 -10.69
C GLU A 58 10.47 1.16 -9.24
N LEU A 59 9.65 0.37 -8.56
CA LEU A 59 9.94 -0.04 -7.18
C LEU A 59 11.20 -0.89 -7.09
N LEU A 60 11.52 -1.68 -8.11
CA LEU A 60 12.76 -2.48 -8.17
C LEU A 60 14.03 -1.62 -8.28
N LYS A 61 13.92 -0.34 -8.65
CA LYS A 61 15.06 0.59 -8.66
C LYS A 61 15.38 1.13 -7.27
N VAL A 62 14.49 0.98 -6.30
CA VAL A 62 14.68 1.46 -4.93
C VAL A 62 15.56 0.47 -4.18
N LYS A 63 16.68 0.95 -3.63
CA LYS A 63 17.66 0.09 -2.95
C LYS A 63 17.11 -0.56 -1.69
N HIS A 64 16.37 0.18 -0.88
CA HIS A 64 15.78 -0.28 0.38
C HIS A 64 14.27 -0.27 0.27
N CYS A 65 13.70 -1.26 -0.37
CA CYS A 65 12.27 -1.37 -0.62
C CYS A 65 11.72 -2.64 0.02
N ASP A 66 10.73 -2.49 0.88
CA ASP A 66 10.04 -3.60 1.52
C ASP A 66 8.54 -3.53 1.21
N LEU A 67 7.95 -4.67 0.89
CA LEU A 67 6.54 -4.79 0.58
C LEU A 67 5.78 -5.39 1.75
N VAL A 68 4.74 -4.69 2.20
CA VAL A 68 3.64 -5.26 2.98
C VAL A 68 2.61 -5.70 1.96
N ILE A 69 2.36 -7.00 1.85
CA ILE A 69 1.52 -7.53 0.77
C ILE A 69 0.05 -7.16 0.99
N GLY A 70 -0.61 -6.73 -0.08
CA GLY A 70 -2.05 -6.50 -0.10
C GLY A 70 -2.83 -7.67 -0.69
N ASN A 71 -4.15 -7.66 -0.49
CA ASN A 71 -5.03 -8.70 -1.02
C ASN A 71 -4.99 -8.76 -2.56
N HIS A 72 -4.91 -7.62 -3.24
CA HIS A 72 -4.79 -7.57 -4.70
C HIS A 72 -3.46 -8.14 -5.18
N ASP A 73 -2.38 -7.90 -4.44
CA ASP A 73 -1.06 -8.46 -4.78
C ASP A 73 -1.06 -9.99 -4.64
N MET A 74 -1.77 -10.53 -3.65
CA MET A 74 -1.90 -11.98 -3.46
C MET A 74 -2.64 -12.62 -4.65
N TRP A 75 -3.71 -11.99 -5.12
CA TRP A 75 -4.42 -12.45 -6.31
C TRP A 75 -3.53 -12.42 -7.57
N ALA A 76 -2.79 -11.32 -7.76
CA ALA A 76 -1.89 -11.19 -8.91
C ALA A 76 -0.76 -12.23 -8.86
N LEU A 77 -0.23 -12.52 -7.68
CA LEU A 77 0.79 -13.55 -7.48
C LEU A 77 0.23 -14.94 -7.79
N ASP A 78 -0.99 -15.25 -7.35
CA ASP A 78 -1.66 -16.52 -7.66
C ASP A 78 -1.85 -16.69 -9.17
N TRP A 79 -2.22 -15.63 -9.88
CA TRP A 79 -2.29 -15.64 -11.34
C TRP A 79 -0.92 -15.89 -11.97
N ALA A 80 0.11 -15.19 -11.50
CA ALA A 80 1.46 -15.33 -12.04
C ALA A 80 2.05 -16.72 -11.84
N LEU A 81 1.75 -17.36 -10.71
CA LEU A 81 2.29 -18.67 -10.34
C LEU A 81 1.48 -19.84 -10.92
N ARG A 82 0.15 -19.71 -10.98
CA ARG A 82 -0.76 -20.82 -11.29
C ARG A 82 -1.76 -20.54 -12.40
N GLY A 83 -1.80 -19.30 -12.90
CA GLY A 83 -2.81 -18.90 -13.89
C GLY A 83 -4.22 -18.73 -13.31
N ASP A 84 -4.35 -18.62 -11.98
CA ASP A 84 -5.65 -18.45 -11.35
C ASP A 84 -6.29 -17.11 -11.73
N LYS A 85 -7.54 -17.16 -12.21
CA LYS A 85 -8.30 -15.98 -12.67
C LYS A 85 -9.70 -15.98 -12.08
N PRO A 86 -9.87 -15.94 -10.74
CA PRO A 86 -11.21 -15.94 -10.16
C PRO A 86 -11.98 -14.67 -10.57
N GLU A 87 -13.26 -14.79 -10.80
CA GLU A 87 -14.12 -13.67 -11.22
C GLU A 87 -14.09 -12.51 -10.23
N ILE A 88 -14.00 -12.82 -8.94
CA ILE A 88 -13.86 -11.79 -7.90
C ILE A 88 -12.63 -10.92 -8.12
N TRP A 89 -11.55 -11.48 -8.62
CA TRP A 89 -10.33 -10.73 -8.93
C TRP A 89 -10.47 -9.92 -10.21
N THR A 90 -10.91 -10.55 -11.29
CA THR A 90 -11.00 -9.89 -12.61
C THR A 90 -12.01 -8.74 -12.58
N SER A 91 -13.08 -8.88 -11.81
CA SER A 91 -14.09 -7.82 -11.64
C SER A 91 -13.62 -6.68 -10.74
N GLN A 92 -12.53 -6.85 -9.99
CA GLN A 92 -11.96 -5.83 -9.11
C GLN A 92 -10.60 -5.31 -9.60
N GLY A 93 -10.40 -5.26 -10.91
CA GLY A 93 -9.23 -4.65 -11.53
C GLY A 93 -8.13 -5.62 -11.94
N GLY A 94 -8.28 -6.93 -11.69
CA GLY A 94 -7.27 -7.92 -12.06
C GLY A 94 -7.05 -8.05 -13.57
N ASP A 95 -8.06 -7.75 -14.37
CA ASP A 95 -7.96 -7.67 -15.82
C ASP A 95 -6.91 -6.64 -16.27
N ARG A 96 -6.76 -5.53 -15.53
CA ARG A 96 -5.75 -4.50 -15.83
C ARG A 96 -4.34 -4.99 -15.55
N THR A 97 -4.14 -5.79 -14.51
CA THR A 97 -2.85 -6.44 -14.25
C THR A 97 -2.50 -7.38 -15.40
N MET A 98 -3.41 -8.23 -15.83
CA MET A 98 -3.17 -9.13 -16.97
C MET A 98 -2.83 -8.37 -18.25
N VAL A 99 -3.54 -7.28 -18.55
CA VAL A 99 -3.28 -6.43 -19.72
C VAL A 99 -1.90 -5.77 -19.60
N SER A 100 -1.52 -5.30 -18.42
CA SER A 100 -0.21 -4.68 -18.18
C SER A 100 0.96 -5.62 -18.54
N TYR A 101 0.77 -6.91 -18.37
CA TYR A 101 1.75 -7.95 -18.73
C TYR A 101 1.46 -8.62 -20.09
N ASN A 102 0.59 -8.05 -20.93
CA ASN A 102 0.20 -8.60 -22.22
C ASN A 102 -0.29 -10.07 -22.13
N GLY A 103 -1.02 -10.40 -21.06
CA GLY A 103 -1.50 -11.75 -20.81
C GLY A 103 -0.50 -12.69 -20.14
N GLY A 104 0.70 -12.20 -19.87
CA GLY A 104 1.77 -12.95 -19.19
C GLY A 104 2.77 -13.59 -20.14
N PRO A 105 3.79 -14.25 -19.62
CA PRO A 105 4.07 -14.44 -18.19
C PRO A 105 4.56 -13.15 -17.50
N MET A 106 4.34 -13.07 -16.20
CA MET A 106 4.96 -12.02 -15.39
C MET A 106 6.47 -12.31 -15.28
N PRO A 107 7.35 -11.30 -15.47
CA PRO A 107 8.79 -11.50 -15.30
C PRO A 107 9.14 -12.05 -13.92
N GLN A 108 10.16 -12.90 -13.85
CA GLN A 108 10.57 -13.54 -12.59
C GLN A 108 10.93 -12.51 -11.51
N ALA A 109 11.58 -11.40 -11.87
CA ALA A 109 11.91 -10.34 -10.93
C ALA A 109 10.64 -9.73 -10.29
N HIS A 110 9.54 -9.62 -11.04
CA HIS A 110 8.26 -9.13 -10.53
C HIS A 110 7.58 -10.16 -9.63
N ILE A 111 7.65 -11.44 -9.99
CA ILE A 111 7.17 -12.54 -9.15
C ILE A 111 7.94 -12.54 -7.83
N ASP A 112 9.26 -12.42 -7.87
CA ASP A 112 10.11 -12.39 -6.69
C ASP A 112 9.79 -11.19 -5.79
N PHE A 113 9.52 -10.03 -6.39
CA PHE A 113 9.08 -8.84 -5.66
C PHE A 113 7.79 -9.10 -4.88
N LEU A 114 6.77 -9.67 -5.53
CA LEU A 114 5.50 -9.99 -4.86
C LEU A 114 5.68 -11.08 -3.80
N LYS A 115 6.51 -12.09 -4.07
CA LYS A 115 6.84 -13.14 -3.09
C LYS A 115 7.55 -12.60 -1.85
N SER A 116 8.32 -11.51 -2.00
CA SER A 116 9.02 -10.88 -0.88
C SER A 116 8.08 -10.19 0.09
N GLY A 117 6.82 -10.02 -0.28
CA GLY A 117 5.82 -9.34 0.54
C GLY A 117 5.62 -10.00 1.90
N GLN A 118 5.60 -9.18 2.93
CA GLN A 118 5.40 -9.60 4.31
C GLN A 118 3.97 -9.27 4.74
N LEU A 119 3.41 -10.04 5.66
CA LEU A 119 2.07 -9.79 6.18
C LEU A 119 2.04 -8.57 7.10
N TRP A 120 3.14 -8.26 7.75
CA TRP A 120 3.37 -7.03 8.50
C TRP A 120 4.86 -6.74 8.57
N ILE A 121 5.20 -5.49 8.83
CA ILE A 121 6.59 -5.04 9.08
C ILE A 121 6.59 -4.29 10.39
N GLU A 122 7.52 -4.61 11.28
CA GLU A 122 7.77 -3.84 12.49
C GLU A 122 9.05 -3.03 12.33
N ARG A 123 9.00 -1.79 12.83
CA ARG A 123 10.14 -0.89 12.87
C ARG A 123 10.08 -0.11 14.17
N ASP A 124 10.97 -0.43 15.11
CA ASP A 124 10.91 0.14 16.46
C ASP A 124 9.50 -0.05 17.07
N GLU A 125 8.82 1.03 17.44
CA GLU A 125 7.46 1.00 17.99
C GLU A 125 6.38 1.16 16.92
N GLN A 126 6.73 1.05 15.63
CA GLN A 126 5.81 1.18 14.51
C GLN A 126 5.49 -0.17 13.90
N VAL A 127 4.28 -0.33 13.40
CA VAL A 127 3.87 -1.51 12.64
C VAL A 127 3.14 -1.08 11.38
N PHE A 128 3.40 -1.82 10.30
CA PHE A 128 2.84 -1.61 8.97
C PHE A 128 2.10 -2.87 8.57
N VAL A 129 0.81 -2.76 8.31
CA VAL A 129 -0.05 -3.87 7.91
C VAL A 129 -1.04 -3.37 6.85
N HIS A 130 -1.34 -4.21 5.84
CA HIS A 130 -2.16 -3.73 4.72
C HIS A 130 -3.57 -3.35 5.15
N GLY A 131 -4.31 -4.27 5.81
CA GLY A 131 -5.70 -4.02 6.22
C GLY A 131 -5.82 -3.58 7.66
N GLY A 132 -5.34 -4.38 8.57
CA GLY A 132 -5.44 -4.17 10.00
C GLY A 132 -5.33 -5.47 10.77
N PHE A 133 -5.60 -5.40 12.05
CA PHE A 133 -5.53 -6.57 12.94
C PHE A 133 -6.37 -6.32 14.19
N ASN A 134 -6.62 -7.39 14.95
CA ASN A 134 -7.24 -7.28 16.26
C ASN A 134 -6.15 -6.86 17.28
N PRO A 135 -6.25 -5.66 17.88
CA PRO A 135 -5.18 -5.16 18.76
C PRO A 135 -5.09 -5.89 20.10
N ASP A 136 -6.06 -6.75 20.43
CA ASP A 136 -6.08 -7.49 21.69
C ASP A 136 -5.32 -8.82 21.62
N ILE A 137 -4.89 -9.23 20.42
CA ILE A 137 -4.13 -10.48 20.22
C ILE A 137 -2.87 -10.21 19.41
N SER A 138 -1.91 -11.14 19.46
CA SER A 138 -0.66 -11.00 18.72
C SER A 138 -0.88 -11.06 17.20
N LEU A 139 -0.03 -10.37 16.44
CA LEU A 139 -0.08 -10.41 14.98
C LEU A 139 0.03 -11.84 14.44
N SER A 140 0.89 -12.64 15.03
CA SER A 140 1.09 -14.04 14.62
C SER A 140 -0.13 -14.95 14.86
N SER A 141 -1.11 -14.49 15.63
CA SER A 141 -2.37 -15.21 15.85
C SER A 141 -3.42 -14.97 14.75
N HIS A 142 -3.11 -14.13 13.77
CA HIS A 142 -4.00 -13.84 12.65
C HIS A 142 -3.69 -14.70 11.44
N SER A 143 -4.72 -15.06 10.68
CA SER A 143 -4.55 -15.59 9.33
C SER A 143 -4.07 -14.49 8.38
N ALA A 144 -3.45 -14.88 7.27
CA ALA A 144 -3.09 -13.93 6.21
C ALA A 144 -4.31 -13.14 5.72
N GLN A 145 -5.43 -13.84 5.51
CA GLN A 145 -6.67 -13.22 5.05
C GLN A 145 -7.19 -12.16 6.02
N ALA A 146 -7.12 -12.43 7.33
CA ALA A 146 -7.53 -11.45 8.33
C ALA A 146 -6.71 -10.17 8.22
N LEU A 147 -5.40 -10.28 8.08
CA LEU A 147 -4.50 -9.10 8.03
C LEU A 147 -4.67 -8.27 6.77
N VAL A 148 -4.95 -8.90 5.62
CA VAL A 148 -5.05 -8.17 4.35
C VAL A 148 -6.45 -7.66 4.04
N TRP A 149 -7.48 -8.17 4.74
CA TRP A 149 -8.88 -7.77 4.52
C TRP A 149 -9.48 -6.96 5.66
N ASP A 150 -8.80 -6.84 6.79
CA ASP A 150 -9.37 -6.15 7.97
C ASP A 150 -9.73 -4.70 7.66
N ARG A 151 -10.90 -4.28 8.11
CA ARG A 151 -11.37 -2.89 8.11
C ARG A 151 -11.81 -2.44 9.51
N ARG A 152 -11.81 -3.37 10.48
CA ARG A 152 -12.35 -3.12 11.83
C ARG A 152 -11.44 -2.22 12.65
N LEU A 153 -10.12 -2.40 12.50
CA LEU A 153 -9.16 -1.60 13.28
C LEU A 153 -9.34 -0.11 13.01
N LEU A 154 -9.35 0.27 11.73
CA LEU A 154 -9.55 1.67 11.34
C LEU A 154 -10.90 2.21 11.80
N ASP A 155 -11.96 1.45 11.59
CA ASP A 155 -13.32 1.87 11.96
C ASP A 155 -13.47 2.04 13.48
N MET A 156 -12.89 1.13 14.26
CA MET A 156 -12.85 1.23 15.72
C MET A 156 -12.11 2.50 16.16
N ALA A 157 -10.92 2.73 15.60
CA ALA A 157 -10.14 3.92 15.92
C ALA A 157 -10.89 5.22 15.56
N TRP A 158 -11.53 5.24 14.39
CA TRP A 158 -12.35 6.36 13.94
C TRP A 158 -13.48 6.66 14.94
N LYS A 159 -14.25 5.65 15.33
CA LYS A 159 -15.37 5.81 16.27
C LYS A 159 -14.89 6.28 17.63
N MET A 160 -13.81 5.73 18.15
CA MET A 160 -13.24 6.16 19.43
C MET A 160 -12.79 7.62 19.40
N GLN A 161 -12.14 8.05 18.32
CA GLN A 161 -11.65 9.42 18.14
C GLN A 161 -12.81 10.41 18.02
N VAL A 162 -13.86 10.07 17.28
CA VAL A 162 -15.06 10.91 17.10
C VAL A 162 -15.78 11.13 18.43
N ASP A 163 -15.81 10.10 19.29
CA ASP A 163 -16.38 10.21 20.65
C ASP A 163 -15.49 11.02 21.61
N GLY A 164 -14.37 11.54 21.15
CA GLY A 164 -13.44 12.33 21.96
C GLY A 164 -12.64 11.53 22.98
N ARG A 165 -12.66 10.21 22.90
CA ARG A 165 -11.89 9.34 23.81
C ARG A 165 -10.41 9.41 23.46
N LYS A 166 -9.56 9.51 24.50
CA LYS A 166 -8.13 9.23 24.32
C LYS A 166 -7.97 7.77 24.01
N CYS A 167 -7.26 7.44 22.92
CA CYS A 167 -7.19 6.07 22.46
C CYS A 167 -5.81 5.71 21.91
N LYS A 168 -5.39 4.55 22.32
CA LYS A 168 -4.24 3.85 21.75
C LYS A 168 -4.63 2.38 21.61
N LEU A 169 -4.63 1.87 20.39
CA LEU A 169 -4.97 0.49 20.11
C LEU A 169 -3.68 -0.35 20.08
N GLY A 170 -3.66 -1.43 20.87
CA GLY A 170 -2.49 -2.28 20.96
C GLY A 170 -1.27 -1.59 21.56
N ARG A 171 -0.09 -2.16 21.29
CA ARG A 171 1.17 -1.76 21.94
C ARG A 171 2.04 -0.79 21.12
N TYR A 172 1.70 -0.58 19.84
CA TYR A 172 2.53 0.25 18.96
C TYR A 172 2.26 1.73 19.14
N LYS A 173 3.31 2.53 19.00
CA LYS A 173 3.17 3.98 18.94
C LYS A 173 2.40 4.42 17.70
N ASP A 174 2.73 3.83 16.56
CA ASP A 174 2.08 4.10 15.28
C ASP A 174 1.70 2.79 14.58
N ILE A 175 0.48 2.73 14.07
CA ILE A 175 -0.02 1.65 13.21
C ILE A 175 -0.34 2.26 11.84
N PHE A 176 0.39 1.83 10.80
CA PHE A 176 0.13 2.27 9.43
C PHE A 176 -0.69 1.22 8.70
N VAL A 177 -1.76 1.65 8.05
CA VAL A 177 -2.65 0.79 7.26
C VAL A 177 -2.93 1.40 5.88
N GLY A 178 -3.40 0.56 4.98
CA GLY A 178 -3.96 0.90 3.68
C GLY A 178 -5.34 0.27 3.49
N HIS A 179 -5.58 -0.28 2.32
CA HIS A 179 -6.74 -1.14 1.99
C HIS A 179 -8.10 -0.46 1.97
N THR A 180 -8.39 0.37 2.96
CA THR A 180 -9.67 1.07 3.11
C THR A 180 -9.47 2.52 2.69
N THR A 181 -9.92 2.87 1.50
CA THR A 181 -9.73 4.25 0.98
C THR A 181 -10.33 5.29 1.93
N THR A 182 -9.58 6.36 2.16
CA THR A 182 -10.05 7.50 2.96
C THR A 182 -11.28 8.17 2.37
N GLU A 183 -11.57 7.93 1.09
CA GLU A 183 -12.77 8.43 0.43
C GLU A 183 -14.06 7.99 1.15
N LEU A 184 -14.05 6.80 1.78
CA LEU A 184 -15.16 6.31 2.59
C LEU A 184 -15.41 7.15 3.84
N TYR A 185 -14.44 7.97 4.23
CA TYR A 185 -14.50 8.92 5.35
C TYR A 185 -14.54 10.38 4.86
N ASN A 186 -14.89 10.58 3.60
CA ASN A 186 -15.06 11.88 2.95
C ASN A 186 -13.80 12.76 2.95
N THR A 187 -12.63 12.15 2.79
CA THR A 187 -11.37 12.89 2.66
C THR A 187 -10.42 12.21 1.69
N LEU A 188 -9.59 12.99 1.03
CA LEU A 188 -8.47 12.53 0.20
C LEU A 188 -7.12 12.72 0.89
N GLN A 189 -7.14 13.09 2.17
CA GLN A 189 -5.93 13.21 2.97
C GLN A 189 -5.75 11.99 3.85
N PRO A 190 -4.51 11.68 4.30
CA PRO A 190 -4.30 10.63 5.29
C PRO A 190 -5.16 10.85 6.53
N ILE A 191 -5.65 9.76 7.10
CA ILE A 191 -6.42 9.79 8.34
C ILE A 191 -5.51 9.39 9.50
N HIS A 192 -5.55 10.19 10.57
CA HIS A 192 -4.88 9.85 11.83
C HIS A 192 -5.92 9.82 12.94
N VAL A 193 -6.23 8.63 13.43
CA VAL A 193 -7.20 8.41 14.51
C VAL A 193 -6.61 7.45 15.53
N CYS A 194 -6.64 7.82 16.81
CA CYS A 194 -5.88 7.15 17.85
C CYS A 194 -4.39 7.06 17.41
N ASN A 195 -3.77 5.89 17.44
CA ASN A 195 -2.43 5.67 16.92
C ASN A 195 -2.43 5.06 15.51
N VAL A 196 -3.55 5.10 14.80
CA VAL A 196 -3.71 4.52 13.46
C VAL A 196 -3.58 5.60 12.40
N TRP A 197 -2.73 5.33 11.42
CA TRP A 197 -2.50 6.16 10.24
C TRP A 197 -2.96 5.40 9.00
N ASN A 198 -4.02 5.86 8.33
CA ASN A 198 -4.44 5.31 7.04
C ASN A 198 -3.93 6.21 5.92
N ILE A 199 -3.07 5.66 5.08
CA ILE A 199 -2.46 6.39 3.96
C ILE A 199 -2.96 5.92 2.58
N ASP A 200 -4.01 5.10 2.53
CA ASP A 200 -4.71 4.80 1.29
C ASP A 200 -5.69 5.94 0.97
N THR A 201 -5.23 6.91 0.22
CA THR A 201 -6.02 8.10 -0.14
C THR A 201 -6.70 7.98 -1.50
N GLY A 202 -6.95 6.74 -1.93
CA GLY A 202 -7.82 6.46 -3.05
C GLY A 202 -7.15 6.46 -4.43
N ALA A 203 -5.84 6.25 -4.50
CA ALA A 203 -5.13 6.22 -5.79
C ALA A 203 -5.70 5.19 -6.77
N GLY A 204 -6.22 4.08 -6.29
CA GLY A 204 -6.81 3.02 -7.13
C GLY A 204 -8.20 3.34 -7.67
N TRP A 205 -8.79 4.44 -7.27
CA TRP A 205 -10.17 4.80 -7.61
C TRP A 205 -10.23 6.22 -8.16
N SER A 206 -10.72 7.16 -7.37
CA SER A 206 -10.92 8.56 -7.77
C SER A 206 -10.11 9.55 -6.95
N GLY A 207 -9.13 9.07 -6.18
CA GLY A 207 -8.34 9.89 -5.27
C GLY A 207 -6.91 10.13 -5.72
N LYS A 208 -6.02 10.13 -4.75
CA LYS A 208 -4.61 10.46 -4.89
C LYS A 208 -3.73 9.41 -4.26
N LEU A 209 -2.49 9.29 -4.73
CA LEU A 209 -1.47 8.50 -4.05
C LEU A 209 -0.79 9.37 -2.99
N THR A 210 -0.52 8.77 -1.85
CA THR A 210 0.18 9.44 -0.73
C THR A 210 1.48 8.72 -0.41
N ILE A 211 2.56 9.49 -0.24
CA ILE A 211 3.83 9.05 0.34
C ILE A 211 4.08 9.86 1.61
N MET A 212 4.46 9.20 2.71
CA MET A 212 4.62 9.82 4.01
C MET A 212 5.97 9.46 4.64
N ASP A 213 6.67 10.46 5.18
CA ASP A 213 7.78 10.23 6.11
C ASP A 213 7.19 9.68 7.41
N VAL A 214 7.55 8.44 7.77
CA VAL A 214 6.91 7.74 8.89
C VAL A 214 7.32 8.27 10.26
N ASP A 215 8.38 9.06 10.34
CA ASP A 215 8.85 9.65 11.58
C ASP A 215 8.28 11.05 11.79
N THR A 216 8.35 11.92 10.79
CA THR A 216 7.85 13.30 10.87
C THR A 216 6.36 13.40 10.58
N LYS A 217 5.79 12.42 9.90
CA LYS A 217 4.40 12.39 9.39
C LYS A 217 4.13 13.44 8.31
N GLU A 218 5.17 14.11 7.80
CA GLU A 218 5.04 14.93 6.60
C GLU A 218 4.70 14.04 5.41
N TYR A 219 3.79 14.49 4.57
CA TYR A 219 3.36 13.69 3.41
C TYR A 219 3.24 14.53 2.16
N TRP A 220 3.31 13.85 1.04
CA TRP A 220 3.14 14.43 -0.30
C TRP A 220 2.15 13.57 -1.06
N GLN A 221 1.44 14.19 -1.99
CA GLN A 221 0.43 13.50 -2.77
C GLN A 221 0.64 13.74 -4.26
N SER A 222 0.18 12.79 -5.06
CA SER A 222 0.03 12.94 -6.49
C SER A 222 -1.16 13.85 -6.81
N ASP A 223 -1.30 14.21 -8.07
CA ASP A 223 -2.57 14.71 -8.59
C ASP A 223 -3.63 13.61 -8.52
N LEU A 224 -4.89 13.96 -8.73
CA LEU A 224 -5.96 12.97 -8.83
C LEU A 224 -5.64 11.95 -9.93
N THR A 225 -5.69 10.67 -9.59
CA THR A 225 -5.36 9.63 -10.56
C THR A 225 -6.28 9.63 -11.78
N PRO A 226 -7.59 9.93 -11.68
CA PRO A 226 -8.42 10.09 -12.87
C PRO A 226 -7.94 11.20 -13.79
N ASP A 227 -7.36 12.28 -13.27
CA ASP A 227 -6.80 13.35 -14.11
C ASP A 227 -5.55 12.90 -14.85
N LEU A 228 -4.75 12.03 -14.22
CA LEU A 228 -3.53 11.50 -14.84
C LEU A 228 -3.80 10.46 -15.93
N TYR A 229 -4.93 9.75 -15.84
CA TYR A 229 -5.27 8.63 -16.72
C TYR A 229 -6.48 8.88 -17.63
N GLY A 230 -7.13 10.03 -17.52
CA GLY A 230 -8.31 10.33 -18.31
C GLY A 230 -9.59 9.63 -17.84
N GLY A 231 -9.62 9.17 -16.58
CA GLY A 231 -10.78 8.52 -15.99
C GLY A 231 -10.41 7.59 -14.85
N THR A 232 -11.43 7.02 -14.20
CA THR A 232 -11.26 5.97 -13.19
C THR A 232 -10.93 4.64 -13.86
N PRO A 233 -10.42 3.63 -13.14
CA PRO A 233 -10.11 2.32 -13.73
C PRO A 233 -11.32 1.69 -14.44
N ASP A 234 -12.53 1.86 -13.90
CA ASP A 234 -13.75 1.30 -14.47
C ASP A 234 -14.18 1.97 -15.78
N SER A 235 -13.69 3.19 -16.05
CA SER A 235 -14.03 3.96 -17.26
C SER A 235 -13.00 3.84 -18.39
N LEU A 236 -11.91 3.14 -18.14
CA LEU A 236 -10.79 2.99 -19.08
C LEU A 236 -10.86 1.70 -19.89
#